data_5f05d57932562b983cccbc058d055911
#
_entry.id   5f05d57932562b983cccbc058d055911
#
_cell.length_a   1.000
_cell.length_b   1.000
_cell.length_c   1.000
_cell.angle_alpha   90.00
_cell.angle_beta   90.00
_cell.angle_gamma   90.00
#
_symmetry.space_group_name_H-M   'P 1'
#
loop_
_entity.id
_entity.type
_entity.pdbx_description
1 polymer ?
#
loop_
_entity_poly.entity_id
_entity_poly.type
_entity_poly.pdbx_seq_one_letter_code
_entity_poly.pdbx_strand_id
1 'polypeptide(L)'
;YCTTWGTPQEDSVCRIADAVERLKLAYFVIDAGWYAEIPGRWAQHTGNWQVSPFLFSRGLEDTLNHIRSRGMLPGVWFEFEAVGRECCRFTQAEWLLKRDGIPLTVGDRRFWDFRLPEVRDYLRQRVIEFLRRYDFKYIKVDYNDTLGIGVDGAESLGEGLREQIEAVRDFFREIHSELPDVVIELCSSGGHRLVPSFLTLASMASFSDAHECVEIPIVAANMHRMIPPRQSQIWSVLHTEHSEAQLYYKLTAGLLGRLCLSGEVLDLSAEQWKVVERCVAFYRRAAPVIARGRSRRYGPEIDEWRRPKGWQALVRVNDDAALVVVHTFAEAPGTVRVPVPEGYAVDDVCARTGVQWAQCGRHLILTGLSDMDGLGVLLRRAN
;
A
#
# COMPACT_ATOMS: atom_id res chain seq x y z
N TYR A 1 -1.97 8.65 -1.64
CA TYR A 1 -3.05 9.17 -2.50
C TYR A 1 -4.07 9.98 -1.69
N CYS A 2 -4.69 9.38 -0.66
CA CYS A 2 -5.79 9.99 0.11
C CYS A 2 -5.44 11.27 0.89
N THR A 3 -4.20 11.72 0.89
CA THR A 3 -3.77 12.99 1.48
C THR A 3 -3.80 14.14 0.47
N THR A 4 -3.48 13.85 -0.80
CA THR A 4 -3.35 14.88 -1.85
C THR A 4 -4.37 14.73 -2.98
N TRP A 5 -5.08 13.60 -3.03
CA TRP A 5 -6.11 13.27 -4.03
C TRP A 5 -5.67 13.52 -5.47
N GLY A 6 -4.45 13.07 -5.80
CA GLY A 6 -3.87 13.21 -7.13
C GLY A 6 -3.40 14.63 -7.48
N THR A 7 -3.17 15.48 -6.47
CA THR A 7 -2.67 16.83 -6.63
C THR A 7 -1.54 17.12 -5.61
N PRO A 8 -0.39 16.46 -5.74
CA PRO A 8 0.73 16.61 -4.80
C PRO A 8 1.52 17.91 -5.07
N GLN A 9 0.99 19.04 -4.59
CA GLN A 9 1.69 20.33 -4.67
C GLN A 9 2.89 20.36 -3.72
N GLU A 10 4.00 20.99 -4.14
CA GLU A 10 5.27 21.03 -3.41
C GLU A 10 5.11 21.49 -1.95
N ASP A 11 4.36 22.57 -1.70
CA ASP A 11 4.15 23.07 -0.33
C ASP A 11 3.35 22.09 0.53
N SER A 12 2.32 21.44 -0.05
CA SER A 12 1.55 20.41 0.66
C SER A 12 2.41 19.19 0.96
N VAL A 13 3.21 18.74 0.02
CA VAL A 13 4.14 17.61 0.20
C VAL A 13 5.15 17.90 1.30
N CYS A 14 5.74 19.10 1.32
CA CYS A 14 6.68 19.51 2.37
C CYS A 14 6.01 19.57 3.75
N ARG A 15 4.82 20.16 3.85
CA ARG A 15 4.05 20.19 5.11
C ARG A 15 3.70 18.81 5.63
N ILE A 16 3.34 17.88 4.73
CA ILE A 16 3.06 16.48 5.13
C ILE A 16 4.35 15.83 5.64
N ALA A 17 5.48 16.03 4.95
CA ALA A 17 6.77 15.50 5.40
C ALA A 17 7.15 16.02 6.79
N ASP A 18 6.95 17.32 7.06
CA ASP A 18 7.15 17.92 8.38
C ASP A 18 6.23 17.29 9.45
N ALA A 19 4.94 17.11 9.14
CA ALA A 19 3.98 16.55 10.07
C ALA A 19 4.32 15.11 10.49
N VAL A 20 4.80 14.28 9.54
CA VAL A 20 5.10 12.87 9.78
C VAL A 20 6.55 12.59 10.21
N GLU A 21 7.44 13.59 10.24
CA GLU A 21 8.84 13.45 10.68
C GLU A 21 8.94 12.79 12.06
N ARG A 22 8.06 13.19 12.99
CA ARG A 22 7.97 12.62 14.35
C ARG A 22 7.79 11.11 14.38
N LEU A 23 7.22 10.55 13.32
CA LEU A 23 7.01 9.11 13.18
C LEU A 23 8.26 8.37 12.72
N LYS A 24 9.30 9.05 12.23
CA LYS A 24 10.54 8.46 11.70
C LYS A 24 10.26 7.35 10.69
N LEU A 25 9.40 7.61 9.71
CA LEU A 25 9.05 6.64 8.65
C LEU A 25 10.25 6.43 7.72
N ALA A 26 10.35 5.24 7.12
CA ALA A 26 11.45 4.93 6.22
C ALA A 26 11.28 5.60 4.85
N TYR A 27 10.06 5.62 4.33
CA TYR A 27 9.75 6.12 3.00
C TYR A 27 8.63 7.15 3.03
N PHE A 28 8.73 8.12 2.12
CA PHE A 28 7.68 9.06 1.80
C PHE A 28 7.40 8.99 0.29
N VAL A 29 6.19 8.56 -0.09
CA VAL A 29 5.83 8.32 -1.49
C VAL A 29 4.97 9.45 -2.02
N ILE A 30 5.45 10.15 -3.06
CA ILE A 30 4.65 11.09 -3.84
C ILE A 30 3.78 10.26 -4.79
N ASP A 31 2.48 10.24 -4.52
CA ASP A 31 1.50 9.44 -5.27
C ASP A 31 1.11 10.10 -6.60
N ALA A 32 0.11 9.57 -7.30
CA ALA A 32 -0.36 10.02 -8.61
C ALA A 32 -0.52 11.55 -8.70
N GLY A 33 -0.28 12.09 -9.88
CA GLY A 33 -0.53 13.50 -10.21
C GLY A 33 0.70 14.38 -10.27
N TRP A 34 1.88 13.96 -9.81
CA TRP A 34 3.12 14.75 -9.81
C TRP A 34 3.53 15.26 -11.21
N TYR A 35 3.01 14.64 -12.28
CA TYR A 35 3.26 14.92 -13.70
C TYR A 35 2.09 15.67 -14.37
N ALA A 36 0.97 15.87 -13.66
CA ALA A 36 -0.24 16.44 -14.26
C ALA A 36 -0.12 17.98 -14.47
N GLU A 37 -0.48 18.44 -15.65
CA GLU A 37 -0.53 19.87 -15.96
C GLU A 37 -1.77 20.53 -15.37
N ILE A 38 -2.84 19.75 -15.16
CA ILE A 38 -4.09 20.22 -14.59
C ILE A 38 -4.36 19.46 -13.29
N PRO A 39 -4.51 20.14 -12.15
CA PRO A 39 -4.86 19.51 -10.88
C PRO A 39 -6.09 18.61 -10.97
N GLY A 40 -6.02 17.42 -10.35
CA GLY A 40 -7.13 16.45 -10.34
C GLY A 40 -7.34 15.66 -11.64
N ARG A 41 -6.59 15.95 -12.71
CA ARG A 41 -6.69 15.24 -13.99
C ARG A 41 -5.50 14.30 -14.25
N TRP A 42 -4.94 13.74 -13.21
CA TRP A 42 -3.76 12.89 -13.30
C TRP A 42 -3.92 11.73 -14.28
N ALA A 43 -5.10 11.11 -14.36
CA ALA A 43 -5.36 9.97 -15.22
C ALA A 43 -5.26 10.28 -16.72
N GLN A 44 -5.63 11.52 -17.12
CA GLN A 44 -5.52 11.97 -18.51
C GLN A 44 -4.08 12.31 -18.90
N HIS A 45 -3.21 12.62 -17.94
CA HIS A 45 -1.83 13.05 -18.18
C HIS A 45 -0.78 11.93 -18.05
N THR A 46 -1.19 10.68 -17.78
CA THR A 46 -0.26 9.53 -17.74
C THR A 46 0.47 9.37 -19.07
N GLY A 47 1.73 8.93 -19.03
CA GLY A 47 2.51 8.59 -20.23
C GLY A 47 3.67 9.55 -20.55
N ASN A 48 3.53 10.85 -20.32
CA ASN A 48 4.63 11.80 -20.53
C ASN A 48 5.72 11.70 -19.45
N TRP A 49 5.34 11.45 -18.23
CA TRP A 49 6.20 11.27 -17.05
C TRP A 49 7.23 12.39 -16.89
N GLN A 50 6.76 13.64 -17.02
CA GLN A 50 7.54 14.84 -16.78
C GLN A 50 7.02 15.55 -15.54
N VAL A 51 7.93 16.10 -14.75
CA VAL A 51 7.54 16.86 -13.55
C VAL A 51 6.69 18.06 -13.95
N SER A 52 5.52 18.18 -13.32
CA SER A 52 4.63 19.32 -13.53
C SER A 52 5.25 20.62 -12.99
N PRO A 53 5.49 21.62 -13.82
CA PRO A 53 6.01 22.90 -13.36
C PRO A 53 4.97 23.69 -12.55
N PHE A 54 3.69 23.32 -12.65
CA PHE A 54 2.60 23.93 -11.88
C PHE A 54 2.56 23.41 -10.45
N LEU A 55 2.89 22.13 -10.24
CA LEU A 55 2.87 21.49 -8.93
C LEU A 55 4.20 21.65 -8.19
N PHE A 56 5.30 21.73 -8.94
CA PHE A 56 6.67 21.85 -8.43
C PHE A 56 7.36 23.04 -9.07
N SER A 57 6.93 24.25 -8.70
CA SER A 57 7.40 25.51 -9.31
C SER A 57 8.87 25.80 -9.02
N ARG A 58 9.40 25.32 -7.88
CA ARG A 58 10.82 25.40 -7.51
C ARG A 58 11.62 24.19 -8.01
N GLY A 59 10.96 23.23 -8.65
CA GLY A 59 11.53 21.98 -9.09
C GLY A 59 11.34 20.84 -8.09
N LEU A 60 11.23 19.62 -8.61
CA LEU A 60 11.02 18.41 -7.79
C LEU A 60 12.20 18.17 -6.82
N GLU A 61 13.44 18.53 -7.22
CA GLU A 61 14.64 18.31 -6.41
C GLU A 61 14.55 18.95 -5.02
N ASP A 62 14.04 20.18 -4.93
CA ASP A 62 13.89 20.91 -3.67
C ASP A 62 12.93 20.17 -2.73
N THR A 63 11.80 19.69 -3.26
CA THR A 63 10.84 18.87 -2.51
C THR A 63 11.46 17.56 -2.00
N LEU A 64 12.23 16.87 -2.86
CA LEU A 64 12.89 15.61 -2.48
C LEU A 64 13.97 15.84 -1.42
N ASN A 65 14.74 16.93 -1.54
CA ASN A 65 15.72 17.31 -0.51
C ASN A 65 15.07 17.65 0.81
N HIS A 66 13.90 18.29 0.79
CA HIS A 66 13.11 18.51 1.99
C HIS A 66 12.69 17.18 2.65
N ILE A 67 12.15 16.24 1.88
CA ILE A 67 11.79 14.90 2.38
C ILE A 67 13.01 14.20 3.01
N ARG A 68 14.17 14.23 2.33
CA ARG A 68 15.42 13.63 2.84
C ARG A 68 15.89 14.31 4.14
N SER A 69 15.76 15.63 4.23
CA SER A 69 16.10 16.38 5.45
C SER A 69 15.28 15.98 6.66
N ARG A 70 14.08 15.41 6.46
CA ARG A 70 13.22 14.82 7.50
C ARG A 70 13.53 13.34 7.77
N GLY A 71 14.63 12.81 7.23
CA GLY A 71 15.10 11.45 7.47
C GLY A 71 14.34 10.36 6.71
N MET A 72 13.55 10.71 5.71
CA MET A 72 12.79 9.77 4.89
C MET A 72 13.39 9.62 3.49
N LEU A 73 13.27 8.43 2.93
CA LEU A 73 13.68 8.14 1.55
C LEU A 73 12.51 8.43 0.59
N PRO A 74 12.73 9.25 -0.46
CA PRO A 74 11.68 9.56 -1.41
C PRO A 74 11.25 8.35 -2.25
N GLY A 75 9.94 8.25 -2.46
CA GLY A 75 9.30 7.34 -3.40
C GLY A 75 8.40 8.08 -4.37
N VAL A 76 8.06 7.44 -5.48
CA VAL A 76 7.22 8.03 -6.52
C VAL A 76 6.29 7.00 -7.15
N TRP A 77 5.11 7.44 -7.55
CA TRP A 77 4.09 6.63 -8.22
C TRP A 77 4.22 6.69 -9.74
N PHE A 78 3.99 5.55 -10.39
CA PHE A 78 3.87 5.41 -11.85
C PHE A 78 2.74 4.46 -12.22
N GLU A 79 2.08 4.73 -13.34
CA GLU A 79 1.25 3.79 -14.10
C GLU A 79 1.83 3.69 -15.52
N PHE A 80 3.03 3.14 -15.63
CA PHE A 80 3.85 3.24 -16.83
C PHE A 80 3.33 2.43 -18.03
N GLU A 81 2.32 1.59 -17.85
CA GLU A 81 1.68 0.86 -18.94
C GLU A 81 0.59 1.68 -19.65
N ALA A 82 0.09 2.73 -18.99
CA ALA A 82 -1.01 3.55 -19.50
C ALA A 82 -0.54 4.81 -20.22
N VAL A 83 -1.36 5.24 -21.20
CA VAL A 83 -1.21 6.48 -21.95
C VAL A 83 -2.49 7.28 -21.83
N GLY A 84 -2.48 8.38 -21.13
CA GLY A 84 -3.62 9.27 -20.94
C GLY A 84 -3.90 10.14 -22.17
N ARG A 85 -5.12 10.60 -22.29
CA ARG A 85 -5.62 11.42 -23.41
C ARG A 85 -4.76 12.66 -23.71
N GLU A 86 -4.24 13.29 -22.68
CA GLU A 86 -3.42 14.52 -22.79
C GLU A 86 -1.93 14.22 -23.03
N CYS A 87 -1.53 12.96 -23.08
CA CYS A 87 -0.18 12.58 -23.46
C CYS A 87 0.06 12.85 -24.95
N CYS A 88 1.18 13.46 -25.29
CA CYS A 88 1.56 13.75 -26.69
C CYS A 88 1.65 12.49 -27.57
N ARG A 89 1.75 11.30 -26.96
CA ARG A 89 1.82 10.00 -27.64
C ARG A 89 0.47 9.29 -27.77
N PHE A 90 -0.61 9.86 -27.23
CA PHE A 90 -1.93 9.23 -27.25
C PHE A 90 -2.44 8.90 -28.65
N THR A 91 -2.07 9.67 -29.65
CA THR A 91 -2.45 9.46 -31.06
C THR A 91 -1.44 8.65 -31.86
N GLN A 92 -0.29 8.29 -31.27
CA GLN A 92 0.77 7.54 -31.95
C GLN A 92 0.44 6.04 -31.98
N ALA A 93 -0.49 5.67 -32.86
CA ALA A 93 -1.09 4.34 -32.92
C ALA A 93 -0.09 3.18 -33.12
N GLU A 94 1.06 3.45 -33.69
CA GLU A 94 2.14 2.46 -33.91
C GLU A 94 2.81 1.99 -32.61
N TRP A 95 2.73 2.77 -31.54
CA TRP A 95 3.28 2.46 -30.22
C TRP A 95 2.27 1.85 -29.24
N LEU A 96 1.01 1.77 -29.67
CA LEU A 96 -0.10 1.41 -28.79
C LEU A 96 -0.61 0.01 -29.08
N LEU A 97 -1.02 -0.68 -28.03
CA LEU A 97 -1.75 -1.94 -28.14
C LEU A 97 -3.02 -1.75 -28.96
N LYS A 98 -3.30 -2.71 -29.84
CA LYS A 98 -4.47 -2.71 -30.73
C LYS A 98 -5.29 -3.97 -30.56
N ARG A 99 -6.55 -3.84 -30.94
CA ARG A 99 -7.45 -4.97 -31.18
C ARG A 99 -8.24 -4.68 -32.45
N ASP A 100 -8.25 -5.64 -33.37
CA ASP A 100 -8.84 -5.51 -34.70
C ASP A 100 -8.31 -4.28 -35.48
N GLY A 101 -6.99 -4.01 -35.32
CA GLY A 101 -6.30 -2.88 -35.95
C GLY A 101 -6.52 -1.51 -35.28
N ILE A 102 -7.38 -1.42 -34.27
CA ILE A 102 -7.76 -0.18 -33.60
C ILE A 102 -7.04 -0.06 -32.24
N PRO A 103 -6.42 1.11 -31.88
CA PRO A 103 -5.85 1.33 -30.56
C PRO A 103 -6.84 1.04 -29.44
N LEU A 104 -6.44 0.13 -28.53
CA LEU A 104 -7.25 -0.29 -27.40
C LEU A 104 -7.42 0.90 -26.45
N THR A 105 -8.67 1.33 -26.28
CA THR A 105 -9.01 2.51 -25.49
C THR A 105 -10.02 2.12 -24.40
N VAL A 106 -9.71 2.48 -23.16
CA VAL A 106 -10.58 2.28 -21.98
C VAL A 106 -10.71 3.64 -21.29
N GLY A 107 -11.92 4.22 -21.34
CA GLY A 107 -12.12 5.60 -20.85
C GLY A 107 -11.18 6.60 -21.52
N ASP A 108 -10.38 7.28 -20.72
CA ASP A 108 -9.39 8.28 -21.17
C ASP A 108 -7.98 7.70 -21.39
N ARG A 109 -7.83 6.38 -21.36
CA ARG A 109 -6.53 5.70 -21.43
C ARG A 109 -6.39 4.80 -22.63
N ARG A 110 -5.16 4.71 -23.13
CA ARG A 110 -4.63 3.70 -24.05
C ARG A 110 -3.45 3.00 -23.37
N PHE A 111 -2.85 2.02 -24.05
CA PHE A 111 -1.81 1.19 -23.45
C PHE A 111 -0.63 1.07 -24.39
N TRP A 112 0.58 1.16 -23.85
CA TRP A 112 1.82 0.95 -24.57
C TRP A 112 1.96 -0.51 -24.99
N ASP A 113 2.44 -0.75 -26.21
CA ASP A 113 2.89 -2.08 -26.65
C ASP A 113 4.33 -2.32 -26.19
N PHE A 114 4.51 -2.94 -25.05
CA PHE A 114 5.83 -3.25 -24.47
C PHE A 114 6.63 -4.27 -25.28
N ARG A 115 6.04 -4.94 -26.26
CA ARG A 115 6.74 -5.84 -27.19
C ARG A 115 7.65 -5.05 -28.13
N LEU A 116 7.38 -3.76 -28.35
CA LEU A 116 8.14 -2.86 -29.21
C LEU A 116 9.37 -2.32 -28.48
N PRO A 117 10.59 -2.47 -29.06
CA PRO A 117 11.81 -1.92 -28.48
C PRO A 117 11.74 -0.41 -28.25
N GLU A 118 11.18 0.35 -29.20
CA GLU A 118 11.06 1.80 -29.15
C GLU A 118 10.21 2.28 -27.94
N VAL A 119 9.19 1.54 -27.59
CA VAL A 119 8.35 1.80 -26.43
C VAL A 119 9.13 1.54 -25.14
N ARG A 120 9.85 0.42 -25.08
CA ARG A 120 10.71 0.11 -23.93
C ARG A 120 11.82 1.14 -23.74
N ASP A 121 12.49 1.55 -24.82
CA ASP A 121 13.53 2.59 -24.77
C ASP A 121 12.97 3.93 -24.28
N TYR A 122 11.79 4.32 -24.76
CA TYR A 122 11.10 5.51 -24.27
C TYR A 122 10.80 5.41 -22.77
N LEU A 123 10.19 4.30 -22.32
CA LEU A 123 9.83 4.11 -20.93
C LEU A 123 11.06 3.94 -20.03
N ARG A 124 12.15 3.35 -20.53
CA ARG A 124 13.43 3.31 -19.83
C ARG A 124 13.89 4.73 -19.46
N GLN A 125 13.86 5.65 -20.42
CA GLN A 125 14.25 7.04 -20.19
C GLN A 125 13.30 7.75 -19.21
N ARG A 126 11.98 7.47 -19.31
CA ARG A 126 10.96 8.14 -18.51
C ARG A 126 10.82 7.60 -17.10
N VAL A 127 11.15 6.33 -16.86
CA VAL A 127 11.00 5.67 -15.58
C VAL A 127 12.36 5.40 -14.95
N ILE A 128 13.23 4.60 -15.58
CA ILE A 128 14.48 4.15 -14.96
C ILE A 128 15.46 5.31 -14.80
N GLU A 129 15.69 6.08 -15.86
CA GLU A 129 16.58 7.24 -15.79
C GLU A 129 16.02 8.36 -14.90
N PHE A 130 14.69 8.50 -14.83
CA PHE A 130 14.04 9.41 -13.90
C PHE A 130 14.29 9.01 -12.44
N LEU A 131 14.06 7.73 -12.09
CA LEU A 131 14.34 7.21 -10.75
C LEU A 131 15.81 7.42 -10.36
N ARG A 132 16.73 7.17 -11.30
CA ARG A 132 18.18 7.35 -11.10
C ARG A 132 18.54 8.83 -10.92
N ARG A 133 18.05 9.70 -11.79
CA ARG A 133 18.32 11.13 -11.78
C ARG A 133 17.94 11.78 -10.44
N TYR A 134 16.79 11.43 -9.90
CA TYR A 134 16.25 12.01 -8.67
C TYR A 134 16.58 11.19 -7.42
N ASP A 135 17.33 10.11 -7.56
CA ASP A 135 17.71 9.19 -6.47
C ASP A 135 16.51 8.69 -5.67
N PHE A 136 15.45 8.29 -6.36
CA PHE A 136 14.32 7.64 -5.72
C PHE A 136 14.70 6.25 -5.19
N LYS A 137 14.22 5.93 -4.00
CA LYS A 137 14.45 4.62 -3.34
C LYS A 137 13.19 3.75 -3.30
N TYR A 138 12.10 4.24 -3.89
CA TYR A 138 10.83 3.53 -3.90
C TYR A 138 10.03 3.92 -5.14
N ILE A 139 9.45 2.93 -5.79
CA ILE A 139 8.47 3.11 -6.86
C ILE A 139 7.19 2.37 -6.52
N LYS A 140 6.04 3.08 -6.56
CA LYS A 140 4.71 2.48 -6.55
C LYS A 140 4.25 2.32 -7.99
N VAL A 141 4.04 1.08 -8.42
CA VAL A 141 3.60 0.76 -9.78
C VAL A 141 2.12 0.40 -9.77
N ASP A 142 1.35 1.19 -10.48
CA ASP A 142 -0.09 1.03 -10.60
C ASP A 142 -0.52 0.47 -11.97
N TYR A 143 -1.76 0.00 -12.05
CA TYR A 143 -2.43 -0.46 -13.25
C TYR A 143 -3.94 -0.47 -13.01
N ASN A 144 -4.64 0.57 -13.47
CA ASN A 144 -6.03 0.86 -13.06
C ASN A 144 -7.09 0.44 -14.08
N ASP A 145 -6.68 -0.06 -15.23
CA ASP A 145 -7.59 -0.52 -16.29
C ASP A 145 -7.24 -1.93 -16.75
N THR A 146 -8.09 -2.55 -17.55
CA THR A 146 -7.88 -3.90 -18.07
C THR A 146 -7.78 -3.94 -19.57
N LEU A 147 -6.86 -4.76 -20.10
CA LEU A 147 -6.73 -5.01 -21.54
C LEU A 147 -7.83 -5.92 -22.10
N GLY A 148 -8.62 -6.55 -21.23
CA GLY A 148 -9.65 -7.51 -21.63
C GLY A 148 -9.07 -8.81 -22.18
N ILE A 149 -9.70 -9.35 -23.25
CA ILE A 149 -9.44 -10.72 -23.75
C ILE A 149 -8.18 -10.88 -24.57
N GLY A 150 -7.47 -9.79 -24.90
CA GLY A 150 -6.23 -9.90 -25.67
C GLY A 150 -5.96 -8.72 -26.60
N VAL A 151 -4.85 -8.81 -27.32
CA VAL A 151 -4.34 -7.78 -28.22
C VAL A 151 -3.78 -8.40 -29.51
N ASP A 152 -3.75 -7.59 -30.58
CA ASP A 152 -3.23 -7.98 -31.88
C ASP A 152 -1.72 -8.22 -31.86
N GLY A 153 -1.20 -8.78 -32.96
CA GLY A 153 0.23 -8.88 -33.25
C GLY A 153 0.86 -10.22 -32.89
N ALA A 154 0.05 -11.26 -32.60
CA ALA A 154 0.48 -12.64 -32.41
C ALA A 154 -0.49 -13.61 -33.09
N GLU A 155 -0.28 -14.94 -32.94
CA GLU A 155 -1.12 -15.97 -33.53
C GLU A 155 -2.59 -15.89 -33.06
N SER A 156 -2.81 -15.36 -31.88
CA SER A 156 -4.15 -15.10 -31.32
C SER A 156 -4.14 -13.90 -30.40
N LEU A 157 -5.31 -13.33 -30.09
CA LEU A 157 -5.45 -12.24 -29.12
C LEU A 157 -4.91 -12.62 -27.73
N GLY A 158 -5.14 -13.87 -27.31
CA GLY A 158 -4.64 -14.39 -26.03
C GLY A 158 -3.12 -14.52 -26.00
N GLU A 159 -2.51 -14.95 -27.10
CA GLU A 159 -1.05 -15.01 -27.21
C GLU A 159 -0.44 -13.60 -27.21
N GLY A 160 -1.03 -12.66 -27.93
CA GLY A 160 -0.61 -11.27 -27.91
C GLY A 160 -0.66 -10.67 -26.49
N LEU A 161 -1.69 -11.00 -25.71
CA LEU A 161 -1.77 -10.60 -24.30
C LEU A 161 -0.69 -11.26 -23.44
N ARG A 162 -0.42 -12.55 -23.65
CA ARG A 162 0.66 -13.26 -22.93
C ARG A 162 2.02 -12.64 -23.19
N GLU A 163 2.33 -12.34 -24.47
CA GLU A 163 3.58 -11.69 -24.85
C GLU A 163 3.70 -10.27 -24.26
N GLN A 164 2.62 -9.50 -24.28
CA GLN A 164 2.58 -8.18 -23.67
C GLN A 164 2.87 -8.26 -22.15
N ILE A 165 2.22 -9.17 -21.44
CA ILE A 165 2.42 -9.36 -19.99
C ILE A 165 3.87 -9.77 -19.70
N GLU A 166 4.46 -10.65 -20.53
CA GLU A 166 5.87 -11.04 -20.34
C GLU A 166 6.81 -9.87 -20.60
N ALA A 167 6.58 -9.06 -21.63
CA ALA A 167 7.36 -7.86 -21.90
C ALA A 167 7.27 -6.81 -20.78
N VAL A 168 6.10 -6.65 -20.15
CA VAL A 168 5.94 -5.83 -18.95
C VAL A 168 6.74 -6.40 -17.78
N ARG A 169 6.70 -7.72 -17.56
CA ARG A 169 7.49 -8.38 -16.52
C ARG A 169 9.00 -8.22 -16.75
N ASP A 170 9.44 -8.24 -18.00
CA ASP A 170 10.84 -7.97 -18.35
C ASP A 170 11.23 -6.53 -17.98
N PHE A 171 10.35 -5.55 -18.14
CA PHE A 171 10.60 -4.20 -17.71
C PHE A 171 10.71 -4.07 -16.18
N PHE A 172 9.91 -4.81 -15.40
CA PHE A 172 10.12 -4.91 -13.94
C PHE A 172 11.48 -5.52 -13.58
N ARG A 173 11.92 -6.56 -14.31
CA ARG A 173 13.26 -7.15 -14.12
C ARG A 173 14.36 -6.14 -14.44
N GLU A 174 14.17 -5.34 -15.49
CA GLU A 174 15.10 -4.27 -15.86
C GLU A 174 15.20 -3.20 -14.76
N ILE A 175 14.07 -2.72 -14.21
CA ILE A 175 14.07 -1.80 -13.07
C ILE A 175 14.87 -2.40 -11.92
N HIS A 176 14.63 -3.65 -11.57
CA HIS A 176 15.32 -4.33 -10.46
C HIS A 176 16.82 -4.51 -10.73
N SER A 177 17.21 -4.83 -11.95
CA SER A 177 18.61 -5.01 -12.34
C SER A 177 19.40 -3.71 -12.34
N GLU A 178 18.79 -2.63 -12.84
CA GLU A 178 19.42 -1.31 -12.98
C GLU A 178 19.44 -0.51 -11.68
N LEU A 179 18.45 -0.77 -10.80
CA LEU A 179 18.22 -0.05 -9.55
C LEU A 179 17.91 -1.06 -8.42
N PRO A 180 18.86 -1.92 -8.04
CA PRO A 180 18.63 -3.03 -7.11
C PRO A 180 18.19 -2.60 -5.70
N ASP A 181 18.50 -1.36 -5.31
CA ASP A 181 18.15 -0.80 -4.00
C ASP A 181 16.76 -0.13 -3.98
N VAL A 182 16.07 -0.07 -5.12
CA VAL A 182 14.74 0.53 -5.20
C VAL A 182 13.68 -0.47 -4.76
N VAL A 183 12.87 -0.08 -3.80
CA VAL A 183 11.69 -0.83 -3.37
C VAL A 183 10.60 -0.71 -4.42
N ILE A 184 10.11 -1.84 -4.93
CA ILE A 184 8.99 -1.89 -5.87
C ILE A 184 7.72 -2.29 -5.11
N GLU A 185 6.74 -1.39 -5.08
CA GLU A 185 5.38 -1.66 -4.64
C GLU A 185 4.51 -1.97 -5.85
N LEU A 186 3.90 -3.15 -5.87
CA LEU A 186 2.90 -3.54 -6.85
C LEU A 186 1.51 -3.16 -6.34
N CYS A 187 0.94 -2.08 -6.85
CA CYS A 187 -0.40 -1.64 -6.53
C CYS A 187 -1.43 -2.32 -7.44
N SER A 188 -1.42 -2.01 -8.72
CA SER A 188 -2.34 -2.53 -9.72
C SER A 188 -3.80 -2.41 -9.24
N SER A 189 -4.22 -1.17 -8.99
CA SER A 189 -5.56 -0.82 -8.46
C SER A 189 -5.89 -1.52 -7.13
N GLY A 190 -4.84 -1.83 -6.34
CA GLY A 190 -5.00 -2.52 -5.07
C GLY A 190 -5.38 -3.99 -5.23
N GLY A 191 -4.56 -4.74 -5.97
CA GLY A 191 -4.64 -6.20 -5.93
C GLY A 191 -4.95 -6.95 -7.23
N HIS A 192 -5.05 -6.29 -8.37
CA HIS A 192 -5.36 -6.97 -9.64
C HIS A 192 -4.26 -7.95 -10.10
N ARG A 193 -3.03 -7.84 -9.60
CA ARG A 193 -1.88 -8.67 -9.98
C ARG A 193 -1.26 -9.44 -8.82
N LEU A 194 -2.06 -9.88 -7.85
CA LEU A 194 -1.60 -10.70 -6.73
C LEU A 194 -1.37 -12.16 -7.14
N VAL A 195 -0.56 -12.35 -8.18
CA VAL A 195 -0.17 -13.67 -8.68
C VAL A 195 1.34 -13.87 -8.52
N PRO A 196 1.83 -15.12 -8.32
CA PRO A 196 3.24 -15.38 -8.07
C PRO A 196 4.18 -14.77 -9.10
N SER A 197 3.78 -14.75 -10.37
CA SER A 197 4.58 -14.22 -11.47
C SER A 197 4.88 -12.73 -11.36
N PHE A 198 4.03 -11.93 -10.72
CA PHE A 198 4.28 -10.53 -10.42
C PHE A 198 4.83 -10.32 -9.02
N LEU A 199 4.35 -11.07 -8.02
CA LEU A 199 4.80 -10.96 -6.64
C LEU A 199 6.31 -11.24 -6.48
N THR A 200 6.89 -12.09 -7.33
CA THR A 200 8.33 -12.35 -7.36
C THR A 200 9.17 -11.18 -7.88
N LEU A 201 8.54 -10.21 -8.53
CA LEU A 201 9.17 -9.01 -9.10
C LEU A 201 9.00 -7.79 -8.20
N ALA A 202 8.25 -7.90 -7.10
CA ALA A 202 7.92 -6.79 -6.23
C ALA A 202 8.44 -7.01 -4.80
N SER A 203 8.86 -5.93 -4.16
CA SER A 203 9.26 -5.94 -2.75
C SER A 203 8.05 -6.05 -1.83
N MET A 204 6.93 -5.49 -2.26
CA MET A 204 5.63 -5.54 -1.59
C MET A 204 4.48 -5.36 -2.58
N ALA A 205 3.28 -5.73 -2.16
CA ALA A 205 2.06 -5.53 -2.92
C ALA A 205 0.95 -5.00 -2.05
N SER A 206 0.20 -4.03 -2.55
CA SER A 206 -1.07 -3.59 -2.00
C SER A 206 -2.18 -4.54 -2.45
N PHE A 207 -3.10 -4.90 -1.56
CA PHE A 207 -4.26 -5.73 -1.91
C PHE A 207 -5.56 -4.92 -2.07
N SER A 208 -5.55 -3.65 -1.72
CA SER A 208 -6.71 -2.77 -1.80
C SER A 208 -6.31 -1.30 -1.78
N ASP A 209 -6.89 -0.51 -2.67
CA ASP A 209 -6.86 0.96 -2.67
C ASP A 209 -8.03 1.56 -1.88
N ALA A 210 -8.83 0.72 -1.22
CA ALA A 210 -9.98 1.17 -0.46
C ALA A 210 -9.53 1.97 0.78
N HIS A 211 -10.20 3.09 1.03
CA HIS A 211 -9.86 3.98 2.14
C HIS A 211 -10.90 3.99 3.26
N GLU A 212 -12.15 3.67 2.94
CA GLU A 212 -13.26 3.70 3.89
C GLU A 212 -13.78 2.31 4.30
N CYS A 213 -13.04 1.25 4.00
CA CYS A 213 -13.55 -0.10 4.09
C CYS A 213 -13.34 -0.74 5.45
N VAL A 214 -14.43 -1.21 6.03
CA VAL A 214 -14.44 -1.98 7.30
C VAL A 214 -13.82 -3.38 7.11
N GLU A 215 -13.82 -3.90 5.89
CA GLU A 215 -13.30 -5.22 5.54
C GLU A 215 -11.78 -5.32 5.47
N ILE A 216 -11.04 -4.21 5.51
CA ILE A 216 -9.57 -4.22 5.38
C ILE A 216 -8.90 -5.21 6.35
N PRO A 217 -9.21 -5.24 7.65
CA PRO A 217 -8.63 -6.21 8.56
C PRO A 217 -8.98 -7.66 8.21
N ILE A 218 -10.19 -7.90 7.66
CA ILE A 218 -10.65 -9.23 7.26
C ILE A 218 -9.85 -9.73 6.07
N VAL A 219 -9.74 -8.89 5.03
CA VAL A 219 -8.96 -9.20 3.82
C VAL A 219 -7.50 -9.41 4.19
N ALA A 220 -6.91 -8.50 4.97
CA ALA A 220 -5.53 -8.59 5.42
C ALA A 220 -5.21 -9.89 6.17
N ALA A 221 -6.10 -10.31 7.09
CA ALA A 221 -5.92 -11.55 7.84
C ALA A 221 -5.99 -12.81 6.94
N ASN A 222 -6.79 -12.78 5.88
CA ASN A 222 -6.94 -13.90 4.95
C ASN A 222 -5.85 -13.93 3.88
N MET A 223 -5.31 -12.78 3.49
CA MET A 223 -4.26 -12.66 2.47
C MET A 223 -2.95 -13.38 2.84
N HIS A 224 -2.71 -13.68 4.10
CA HIS A 224 -1.55 -14.45 4.55
C HIS A 224 -1.43 -15.85 3.94
N ARG A 225 -2.48 -16.36 3.32
CA ARG A 225 -2.47 -17.61 2.56
C ARG A 225 -1.85 -17.46 1.17
N MET A 226 -1.80 -16.24 0.65
CA MET A 226 -1.32 -15.91 -0.71
C MET A 226 -0.06 -15.06 -0.68
N ILE A 227 0.03 -14.09 0.22
CA ILE A 227 1.12 -13.13 0.31
C ILE A 227 1.73 -13.18 1.71
N PRO A 228 3.07 -13.30 1.83
CA PRO A 228 3.73 -13.17 3.11
C PRO A 228 3.43 -11.80 3.75
N PRO A 229 3.18 -11.71 5.05
CA PRO A 229 2.90 -10.44 5.72
C PRO A 229 3.95 -9.35 5.48
N ARG A 230 5.23 -9.74 5.39
CA ARG A 230 6.34 -8.82 5.07
C ARG A 230 6.22 -8.17 3.68
N GLN A 231 5.40 -8.74 2.79
CA GLN A 231 5.17 -8.27 1.42
C GLN A 231 3.77 -7.65 1.25
N SER A 232 2.87 -7.82 2.21
CA SER A 232 1.51 -7.31 2.17
C SER A 232 1.45 -5.90 2.74
N GLN A 233 1.30 -4.88 1.91
CA GLN A 233 1.08 -3.49 2.34
C GLN A 233 -0.39 -3.27 2.68
N ILE A 234 -0.63 -2.57 3.78
CA ILE A 234 -1.97 -2.30 4.30
C ILE A 234 -2.10 -0.81 4.56
N TRP A 235 -3.05 -0.19 3.90
CA TRP A 235 -3.34 1.22 4.05
C TRP A 235 -4.15 1.47 5.32
N SER A 236 -3.63 2.38 6.14
CA SER A 236 -4.34 2.98 7.28
C SER A 236 -4.64 4.42 6.93
N VAL A 237 -5.84 4.66 6.40
CA VAL A 237 -6.30 5.99 6.00
C VAL A 237 -6.99 6.63 7.19
N LEU A 238 -6.48 7.79 7.62
CA LEU A 238 -6.89 8.49 8.82
C LEU A 238 -7.72 9.72 8.46
N HIS A 239 -8.81 9.94 9.19
CA HIS A 239 -9.67 11.12 9.04
C HIS A 239 -9.86 11.83 10.36
N THR A 240 -10.11 13.13 10.29
CA THR A 240 -10.29 14.00 11.46
C THR A 240 -11.53 13.67 12.28
N GLU A 241 -12.56 13.11 11.62
CA GLU A 241 -13.77 12.65 12.29
C GLU A 241 -13.63 11.27 12.98
N HIS A 242 -12.52 10.56 12.78
CA HIS A 242 -12.35 9.25 13.42
C HIS A 242 -12.26 9.36 14.94
N SER A 243 -13.09 8.58 15.63
CA SER A 243 -12.98 8.34 17.06
C SER A 243 -11.69 7.58 17.42
N GLU A 244 -11.34 7.54 18.69
CA GLU A 244 -10.19 6.77 19.17
C GLU A 244 -10.28 5.29 18.76
N ALA A 245 -11.46 4.66 18.88
CA ALA A 245 -11.68 3.27 18.48
C ALA A 245 -11.44 3.05 16.98
N GLN A 246 -11.96 3.94 16.13
CA GLN A 246 -11.77 3.86 14.67
C GLN A 246 -10.29 4.07 14.27
N LEU A 247 -9.56 4.96 14.94
CA LEU A 247 -8.12 5.11 14.72
C LEU A 247 -7.36 3.83 15.07
N TYR A 248 -7.65 3.22 16.22
CA TYR A 248 -7.06 1.93 16.58
C TYR A 248 -7.45 0.84 15.59
N TYR A 249 -8.71 0.78 15.15
CA TYR A 249 -9.18 -0.17 14.14
C TYR A 249 -8.35 -0.08 12.85
N LYS A 250 -8.18 1.12 12.32
CA LYS A 250 -7.42 1.39 11.08
C LYS A 250 -5.92 1.10 11.25
N LEU A 251 -5.31 1.62 12.32
CA LEU A 251 -3.87 1.50 12.53
C LEU A 251 -3.44 0.07 12.87
N THR A 252 -4.25 -0.67 13.63
CA THR A 252 -3.94 -2.06 13.98
C THR A 252 -4.16 -3.03 12.82
N ALA A 253 -4.97 -2.67 11.82
CA ALA A 253 -4.99 -3.40 10.55
C ALA A 253 -3.59 -3.45 9.91
N GLY A 254 -2.81 -2.36 10.00
CA GLY A 254 -1.42 -2.31 9.54
C GLY A 254 -0.48 -3.30 10.25
N LEU A 255 -0.82 -3.77 11.44
CA LEU A 255 -0.05 -4.82 12.15
C LEU A 255 -0.18 -6.21 11.51
N LEU A 256 -1.15 -6.38 10.61
CA LEU A 256 -1.33 -7.61 9.85
C LEU A 256 -0.31 -7.74 8.70
N GLY A 257 0.35 -6.65 8.31
CA GLY A 257 1.35 -6.62 7.26
C GLY A 257 2.31 -5.44 7.38
N ARG A 258 2.53 -4.72 6.29
CA ARG A 258 3.34 -3.49 6.23
C ARG A 258 2.42 -2.28 6.34
N LEU A 259 2.56 -1.54 7.41
CA LEU A 259 1.77 -0.34 7.67
C LEU A 259 2.11 0.75 6.65
N CYS A 260 1.09 1.26 5.97
CA CYS A 260 1.14 2.45 5.13
C CYS A 260 0.15 3.49 5.66
N LEU A 261 0.63 4.69 5.96
CA LEU A 261 -0.20 5.79 6.45
C LEU A 261 -0.63 6.69 5.29
N SER A 262 -1.89 7.10 5.30
CA SER A 262 -2.47 8.07 4.38
C SER A 262 -3.62 8.82 5.07
N GLY A 263 -4.25 9.78 4.37
CA GLY A 263 -5.39 10.53 4.88
C GLY A 263 -5.05 11.93 5.35
N GLU A 264 -5.83 12.47 6.28
CA GLU A 264 -5.84 13.88 6.68
C GLU A 264 -4.79 14.20 7.75
N VAL A 265 -3.55 13.76 7.52
CA VAL A 265 -2.46 13.87 8.54
C VAL A 265 -2.13 15.31 8.93
N LEU A 266 -2.46 16.32 8.12
CA LEU A 266 -2.21 17.72 8.43
C LEU A 266 -3.21 18.29 9.45
N ASP A 267 -4.39 17.69 9.54
CA ASP A 267 -5.53 18.24 10.27
C ASP A 267 -5.90 17.40 11.51
N LEU A 268 -5.14 16.33 11.80
CA LEU A 268 -5.33 15.51 13.00
C LEU A 268 -5.08 16.32 14.28
N SER A 269 -5.97 16.14 15.27
CA SER A 269 -5.83 16.72 16.59
C SER A 269 -4.61 16.17 17.35
N ALA A 270 -4.19 16.86 18.39
CA ALA A 270 -3.09 16.40 19.23
C ALA A 270 -3.37 15.03 19.88
N GLU A 271 -4.62 14.74 20.24
CA GLU A 271 -5.01 13.44 20.81
C GLU A 271 -4.97 12.34 19.77
N GLN A 272 -5.43 12.62 18.55
CA GLN A 272 -5.32 11.67 17.44
C GLN A 272 -3.86 11.37 17.08
N TRP A 273 -3.00 12.38 17.11
CA TRP A 273 -1.56 12.18 16.90
C TRP A 273 -0.93 11.27 17.96
N LYS A 274 -1.32 11.37 19.24
CA LYS A 274 -0.84 10.43 20.27
C LYS A 274 -1.17 8.98 19.95
N VAL A 275 -2.36 8.72 19.41
CA VAL A 275 -2.76 7.38 18.97
C VAL A 275 -1.88 6.90 17.81
N VAL A 276 -1.66 7.75 16.82
CA VAL A 276 -0.80 7.43 15.65
C VAL A 276 0.63 7.11 16.09
N GLU A 277 1.23 7.99 16.92
CA GLU A 277 2.58 7.79 17.45
C GLU A 277 2.69 6.48 18.24
N ARG A 278 1.70 6.19 19.09
CA ARG A 278 1.63 4.96 19.89
C ARG A 278 1.59 3.72 18.99
N CYS A 279 0.70 3.71 18.00
CA CYS A 279 0.56 2.58 17.08
C CYS A 279 1.80 2.37 16.20
N VAL A 280 2.42 3.44 15.71
CA VAL A 280 3.66 3.35 14.92
C VAL A 280 4.83 2.86 15.76
N ALA A 281 4.95 3.31 17.00
CA ALA A 281 5.97 2.82 17.94
C ALA A 281 5.78 1.31 18.22
N PHE A 282 4.54 0.90 18.46
CA PHE A 282 4.19 -0.51 18.65
C PHE A 282 4.49 -1.34 17.39
N TYR A 283 4.12 -0.83 16.19
CA TYR A 283 4.41 -1.49 14.91
C TYR A 283 5.91 -1.80 14.76
N ARG A 284 6.79 -0.85 15.09
CA ARG A 284 8.26 -1.08 15.02
C ARG A 284 8.73 -2.21 15.92
N ARG A 285 8.19 -2.29 17.14
CA ARG A 285 8.48 -3.39 18.07
C ARG A 285 7.97 -4.74 17.56
N ALA A 286 6.81 -4.73 16.89
CA ALA A 286 6.19 -5.90 16.29
C ALA A 286 6.79 -6.32 14.94
N ALA A 287 7.50 -5.44 14.23
CA ALA A 287 7.99 -5.66 12.87
C ALA A 287 8.79 -6.96 12.68
N PRO A 288 9.68 -7.40 13.60
CA PRO A 288 10.39 -8.66 13.44
C PRO A 288 9.47 -9.90 13.43
N VAL A 289 8.41 -9.90 14.25
CA VAL A 289 7.44 -11.00 14.26
C VAL A 289 6.47 -10.89 13.07
N ILE A 290 6.14 -9.68 12.61
CA ILE A 290 5.39 -9.46 11.37
C ILE A 290 6.13 -10.07 10.19
N ALA A 291 7.43 -9.81 10.08
CA ALA A 291 8.25 -10.23 8.94
C ALA A 291 8.48 -11.74 8.87
N ARG A 292 8.66 -12.41 10.01
CA ARG A 292 9.17 -13.80 10.09
C ARG A 292 8.23 -14.79 10.76
N GLY A 293 7.20 -14.31 11.47
CA GLY A 293 6.30 -15.16 12.23
C GLY A 293 5.32 -15.93 11.34
N ARG A 294 4.83 -17.05 11.88
CA ARG A 294 3.74 -17.85 11.29
C ARG A 294 2.41 -17.45 11.89
N SER A 295 1.40 -17.31 11.06
CA SER A 295 0.08 -16.79 11.45
C SER A 295 -0.96 -17.88 11.61
N ARG A 296 -1.84 -17.70 12.60
CA ARG A 296 -3.07 -18.47 12.76
C ARG A 296 -4.23 -17.52 13.10
N ARG A 297 -5.34 -17.67 12.39
CA ARG A 297 -6.58 -16.92 12.62
C ARG A 297 -7.46 -17.64 13.65
N TYR A 298 -8.11 -16.86 14.51
CA TYR A 298 -9.11 -17.28 15.50
C TYR A 298 -10.33 -16.37 15.41
N GLY A 299 -11.44 -16.83 15.94
CA GLY A 299 -12.73 -16.16 15.92
C GLY A 299 -13.75 -16.90 15.06
N PRO A 300 -15.00 -16.46 15.10
CA PRO A 300 -16.06 -17.03 14.27
C PRO A 300 -15.76 -16.85 12.77
N GLU A 301 -16.46 -17.58 11.96
CA GLU A 301 -16.53 -17.33 10.53
C GLU A 301 -17.23 -15.99 10.29
N ILE A 302 -16.78 -15.23 9.30
CA ILE A 302 -17.35 -13.93 8.94
C ILE A 302 -18.03 -14.12 7.58
N ASP A 303 -19.34 -14.27 7.61
CA ASP A 303 -20.14 -14.60 6.44
C ASP A 303 -20.32 -13.40 5.50
N GLU A 304 -20.36 -12.19 6.07
CA GLU A 304 -20.54 -10.96 5.32
C GLU A 304 -19.41 -9.95 5.59
N TRP A 305 -18.54 -9.77 4.61
CA TRP A 305 -17.37 -8.91 4.74
C TRP A 305 -17.66 -7.40 4.68
N ARG A 306 -18.78 -6.96 4.06
CA ARG A 306 -19.20 -5.55 4.01
C ARG A 306 -19.92 -5.09 5.27
N ARG A 307 -20.56 -5.99 5.98
CA ARG A 307 -21.26 -5.76 7.27
C ARG A 307 -20.85 -6.83 8.26
N PRO A 308 -19.56 -6.92 8.57
CA PRO A 308 -19.05 -8.00 9.41
C PRO A 308 -19.61 -7.87 10.83
N LYS A 309 -19.81 -9.02 11.48
CA LYS A 309 -20.24 -9.13 12.87
C LYS A 309 -19.28 -9.96 13.70
N GLY A 310 -19.25 -9.68 14.99
CA GLY A 310 -18.44 -10.42 15.95
C GLY A 310 -16.99 -9.95 15.98
N TRP A 311 -16.05 -10.86 15.84
CA TRP A 311 -14.62 -10.55 15.99
C TRP A 311 -13.71 -11.50 15.23
N GLN A 312 -12.48 -11.08 15.04
CA GLN A 312 -11.39 -11.96 14.62
C GLN A 312 -10.12 -11.66 15.41
N ALA A 313 -9.25 -12.64 15.55
CA ALA A 313 -7.89 -12.46 16.01
C ALA A 313 -6.91 -13.16 15.06
N LEU A 314 -5.76 -12.52 14.82
CA LEU A 314 -4.62 -13.15 14.19
C LEU A 314 -3.49 -13.26 15.22
N VAL A 315 -3.03 -14.47 15.45
CA VAL A 315 -1.86 -14.74 16.30
C VAL A 315 -0.71 -15.12 15.40
N ARG A 316 0.38 -14.35 15.47
CA ARG A 316 1.61 -14.60 14.71
C ARG A 316 2.76 -14.86 15.66
N VAL A 317 3.52 -15.91 15.42
CA VAL A 317 4.55 -16.39 16.33
C VAL A 317 5.85 -16.64 15.58
N ASN A 318 6.95 -16.18 16.14
CA ASN A 318 8.30 -16.63 15.83
C ASN A 318 8.98 -17.14 17.11
N ASP A 319 10.26 -17.47 17.06
CA ASP A 319 10.98 -18.06 18.18
C ASP A 319 11.08 -17.14 19.42
N ASP A 320 11.04 -15.80 19.22
CA ASP A 320 11.30 -14.80 20.25
C ASP A 320 10.04 -14.08 20.74
N ALA A 321 9.03 -13.97 19.88
CA ALA A 321 7.85 -13.14 20.14
C ALA A 321 6.57 -13.70 19.52
N ALA A 322 5.45 -13.30 20.08
CA ALA A 322 4.12 -13.48 19.48
C ALA A 322 3.41 -12.13 19.38
N LEU A 323 2.69 -11.93 18.28
CA LEU A 323 1.84 -10.78 18.03
C LEU A 323 0.41 -11.25 17.91
N VAL A 324 -0.47 -10.73 18.76
CA VAL A 324 -1.93 -10.91 18.66
C VAL A 324 -2.51 -9.60 18.14
N VAL A 325 -3.26 -9.67 17.05
CA VAL A 325 -4.02 -8.55 16.50
C VAL A 325 -5.50 -8.94 16.52
N VAL A 326 -6.31 -8.12 17.18
CA VAL A 326 -7.75 -8.37 17.29
C VAL A 326 -8.52 -7.23 16.65
N HIS A 327 -9.55 -7.57 15.89
CA HIS A 327 -10.55 -6.62 15.39
C HIS A 327 -11.93 -7.11 15.77
N THR A 328 -12.75 -6.20 16.24
CA THR A 328 -14.18 -6.42 16.47
C THR A 328 -14.97 -5.69 15.38
N PHE A 329 -16.14 -6.22 15.13
CA PHE A 329 -17.08 -5.72 14.14
C PHE A 329 -18.40 -5.37 14.82
N ALA A 330 -19.48 -5.19 14.05
CA ALA A 330 -20.81 -5.00 14.65
C ALA A 330 -21.15 -6.18 15.58
N GLU A 331 -21.95 -5.92 16.61
CA GLU A 331 -22.31 -6.90 17.64
C GLU A 331 -21.07 -7.52 18.33
N ALA A 332 -20.10 -6.68 18.65
CA ALA A 332 -18.86 -7.10 19.31
C ALA A 332 -19.14 -7.80 20.65
N PRO A 333 -18.50 -8.95 20.92
CA PRO A 333 -18.62 -9.56 22.25
C PRO A 333 -17.88 -8.69 23.27
N GLY A 334 -18.46 -8.51 24.47
CA GLY A 334 -17.81 -7.75 25.54
C GLY A 334 -16.50 -8.36 26.05
N THR A 335 -16.27 -9.65 25.74
CA THR A 335 -15.06 -10.40 26.10
C THR A 335 -14.62 -11.29 24.94
N VAL A 336 -13.33 -11.23 24.59
CA VAL A 336 -12.69 -12.08 23.60
C VAL A 336 -11.60 -12.91 24.28
N ARG A 337 -11.55 -14.20 23.98
CA ARG A 337 -10.54 -15.13 24.48
C ARG A 337 -9.70 -15.66 23.31
N VAL A 338 -8.41 -15.33 23.32
CA VAL A 338 -7.49 -15.69 22.23
C VAL A 338 -6.44 -16.67 22.74
N PRO A 339 -6.24 -17.83 22.11
CA PRO A 339 -5.13 -18.72 22.43
C PRO A 339 -3.78 -18.07 22.13
N VAL A 340 -2.83 -18.18 23.06
CA VAL A 340 -1.45 -17.71 22.91
C VAL A 340 -0.47 -18.85 23.18
N PRO A 341 0.75 -18.80 22.63
CA PRO A 341 1.75 -19.86 22.86
C PRO A 341 2.12 -19.98 24.34
N GLU A 342 2.42 -21.19 24.77
CA GLU A 342 2.96 -21.42 26.10
C GLU A 342 4.39 -20.85 26.23
N GLY A 343 4.72 -20.33 27.42
CA GLY A 343 6.01 -19.74 27.68
C GLY A 343 6.19 -18.32 27.11
N TYR A 344 5.11 -17.67 26.68
CA TYR A 344 5.13 -16.26 26.27
C TYR A 344 4.32 -15.42 27.25
N ALA A 345 4.83 -14.24 27.62
CA ALA A 345 4.19 -13.28 28.48
C ALA A 345 3.93 -11.95 27.75
N VAL A 346 2.87 -11.25 28.13
CA VAL A 346 2.54 -9.95 27.56
C VAL A 346 3.65 -8.95 27.87
N ASP A 347 4.18 -8.29 26.82
CA ASP A 347 5.25 -7.32 26.86
C ASP A 347 4.72 -5.90 26.58
N ASP A 348 3.75 -5.75 25.66
CA ASP A 348 3.18 -4.45 25.31
C ASP A 348 1.77 -4.62 24.72
N VAL A 349 0.91 -3.61 24.97
CA VAL A 349 -0.47 -3.58 24.47
C VAL A 349 -0.74 -2.24 23.79
N CYS A 350 -1.16 -2.28 22.55
CA CYS A 350 -1.59 -1.13 21.75
C CYS A 350 -3.11 -1.21 21.58
N ALA A 351 -3.84 -0.48 22.42
CA ALA A 351 -5.29 -0.46 22.46
C ALA A 351 -5.78 0.91 22.95
N ARG A 352 -7.05 1.23 22.66
CA ARG A 352 -7.69 2.42 23.17
C ARG A 352 -7.89 2.36 24.69
N THR A 353 -8.18 3.52 25.24
CA THR A 353 -8.58 3.65 26.65
C THR A 353 -9.82 2.81 26.95
N GLY A 354 -9.82 2.13 28.12
CA GLY A 354 -10.92 1.29 28.58
C GLY A 354 -10.84 -0.19 28.16
N VAL A 355 -9.98 -0.56 27.22
CA VAL A 355 -9.68 -1.98 26.97
C VAL A 355 -8.82 -2.52 28.11
N GLN A 356 -9.24 -3.67 28.68
CA GLN A 356 -8.50 -4.38 29.71
C GLN A 356 -8.07 -5.75 29.21
N TRP A 357 -6.99 -6.27 29.77
CA TRP A 357 -6.47 -7.59 29.41
C TRP A 357 -5.97 -8.37 30.63
N ALA A 358 -6.05 -9.67 30.54
CA ALA A 358 -5.44 -10.61 31.46
C ALA A 358 -4.89 -11.82 30.70
N GLN A 359 -3.75 -12.35 31.14
CA GLN A 359 -3.25 -13.61 30.61
C GLN A 359 -3.47 -14.72 31.62
N CYS A 360 -4.23 -15.74 31.24
CA CYS A 360 -4.53 -16.92 32.04
C CYS A 360 -3.99 -18.18 31.34
N GLY A 361 -2.81 -18.61 31.73
CA GLY A 361 -2.13 -19.73 31.09
C GLY A 361 -1.89 -19.46 29.60
N ARG A 362 -2.48 -20.30 28.75
CA ARG A 362 -2.37 -20.22 27.28
C ARG A 362 -3.47 -19.37 26.63
N HIS A 363 -4.10 -18.47 27.37
CA HIS A 363 -5.14 -17.61 26.83
C HIS A 363 -4.93 -16.14 27.24
N LEU A 364 -5.09 -15.28 26.28
CA LEU A 364 -5.26 -13.85 26.49
C LEU A 364 -6.76 -13.54 26.55
N ILE A 365 -7.20 -12.90 27.61
CA ILE A 365 -8.58 -12.48 27.83
C ILE A 365 -8.62 -10.97 27.67
N LEU A 366 -9.47 -10.48 26.77
CA LEU A 366 -9.63 -9.07 26.44
C LEU A 366 -11.05 -8.66 26.75
N THR A 367 -11.22 -7.54 27.50
CA THR A 367 -12.52 -7.01 27.89
C THR A 367 -12.62 -5.52 27.60
N GLY A 368 -13.84 -4.96 27.65
CA GLY A 368 -14.06 -3.54 27.34
C GLY A 368 -14.03 -3.22 25.86
N LEU A 369 -14.18 -4.22 25.00
CA LEU A 369 -14.22 -4.06 23.53
C LEU A 369 -15.55 -3.45 23.10
N SER A 370 -15.51 -2.66 22.04
CA SER A 370 -16.68 -2.06 21.38
C SER A 370 -16.76 -2.49 19.91
N ASP A 371 -17.84 -2.11 19.25
CA ASP A 371 -17.94 -2.28 17.79
C ASP A 371 -16.87 -1.47 17.08
N MET A 372 -16.35 -2.02 15.98
CA MET A 372 -15.31 -1.41 15.14
C MET A 372 -14.08 -0.99 15.94
N ASP A 373 -13.63 -1.86 16.83
CA ASP A 373 -12.43 -1.67 17.66
C ASP A 373 -11.27 -2.53 17.14
N GLY A 374 -10.04 -2.11 17.42
CA GLY A 374 -8.85 -2.81 17.03
C GLY A 374 -7.74 -2.71 18.10
N LEU A 375 -7.00 -3.78 18.30
CA LEU A 375 -5.87 -3.77 19.23
C LEU A 375 -4.75 -4.72 18.80
N GLY A 376 -3.55 -4.43 19.29
CA GLY A 376 -2.37 -5.27 19.17
C GLY A 376 -1.80 -5.63 20.54
N VAL A 377 -1.40 -6.89 20.73
CA VAL A 377 -0.70 -7.35 21.93
C VAL A 377 0.59 -8.03 21.49
N LEU A 378 1.71 -7.51 21.96
CA LEU A 378 3.03 -8.11 21.77
C LEU A 378 3.39 -8.94 23.00
N LEU A 379 3.74 -10.20 22.77
CA LEU A 379 4.23 -11.10 23.80
C LEU A 379 5.69 -11.43 23.51
N ARG A 380 6.47 -11.61 24.57
CA ARG A 380 7.84 -12.11 24.49
C ARG A 380 7.93 -13.48 25.16
N ARG A 381 8.85 -14.28 24.65
CA ARG A 381 9.16 -15.55 25.27
C ARG A 381 9.68 -15.28 26.68
N ALA A 382 9.08 -15.93 27.70
CA ALA A 382 9.57 -15.86 29.06
C ALA A 382 10.90 -16.64 29.15
N ASN A 383 11.90 -16.04 29.80
CA ASN A 383 13.19 -16.70 30.06
C ASN A 383 13.02 -17.87 31.01
#